data_815a5b2c928341b401a9603edea1b4ec
#
_entry.id   815a5b2c928341b401a9603edea1b4ec
#
_cell.length_a   1.000
_cell.length_b   1.000
_cell.length_c   1.000
_cell.angle_alpha   90.00
_cell.angle_beta   90.00
_cell.angle_gamma   90.00
#
_symmetry.space_group_name_H-M   'P 1'
#
loop_
_entity.id
_entity.type
_entity.pdbx_description
1 polymer ?
#
loop_
_entity_poly.entity_id
_entity_poly.type
_entity_poly.pdbx_seq_one_letter_code
_entity_poly.pdbx_strand_id
1 'polypeptide(L)'
;MYITIKGIVGGKSIKLPRPISNLIGTMRAAIVEVLLDCAVYENRDSKYSRGKVLESGRHMSKELKERGFTTFEMKRIDGLHGITDLKFDLKELHSEDNIVDGRPDNELMTNHVSDSSHKIDVIRFEPKRLRYKNLKVGELDSLTLRVVDQNNNIVKEGLTATVILHIE
;
A
#
# COMPACT_ATOMS: atom_id res chain seq x y z
N MET A 1 -12.85 -15.75 -1.87
CA MET A 1 -12.95 -14.92 -0.63
C MET A 1 -12.27 -13.58 -0.86
N TYR A 2 -12.87 -12.47 -0.41
CA TYR A 2 -12.27 -11.14 -0.51
C TYR A 2 -11.76 -10.68 0.86
N ILE A 3 -10.55 -10.10 0.88
CA ILE A 3 -9.91 -9.56 2.08
C ILE A 3 -9.48 -8.13 1.79
N THR A 4 -9.91 -7.19 2.63
CA THR A 4 -9.50 -5.78 2.53
C THR A 4 -8.50 -5.45 3.62
N ILE A 5 -7.32 -4.98 3.21
CA ILE A 5 -6.26 -4.51 4.12
C ILE A 5 -6.17 -3.00 3.98
N LYS A 6 -6.57 -2.28 5.04
CA LYS A 6 -6.60 -0.81 5.07
C LYS A 6 -5.40 -0.23 5.83
N GLY A 7 -5.01 0.99 5.46
CA GLY A 7 -4.00 1.76 6.19
C GLY A 7 -2.62 1.10 6.18
N ILE A 8 -2.17 0.67 5.01
CA ILE A 8 -0.83 0.11 4.81
C ILE A 8 0.14 1.28 4.65
N VAL A 9 1.06 1.40 5.59
CA VAL A 9 2.18 2.36 5.56
C VAL A 9 3.47 1.56 5.53
N GLY A 10 4.06 1.42 4.35
CA GLY A 10 5.22 0.55 4.11
C GLY A 10 4.90 -0.94 4.14
N GLY A 11 4.38 -1.43 5.23
CA GLY A 11 3.93 -2.82 5.37
C GLY A 11 2.90 -2.97 6.47
N LYS A 12 2.04 -3.97 6.33
CA LYS A 12 1.03 -4.31 7.33
C LYS A 12 0.78 -5.81 7.36
N SER A 13 0.80 -6.36 8.54
CA SER A 13 0.33 -7.73 8.81
C SER A 13 -1.05 -7.67 9.46
N ILE A 14 -1.97 -8.47 8.94
CA ILE A 14 -3.29 -8.67 9.52
C ILE A 14 -3.44 -10.12 9.97
N LYS A 15 -3.99 -10.31 11.17
CA LYS A 15 -4.41 -11.63 11.64
C LYS A 15 -5.75 -11.96 11.01
N LEU A 16 -5.87 -13.16 10.47
CA LEU A 16 -7.12 -13.65 9.89
C LEU A 16 -8.07 -14.10 11.00
N PRO A 17 -9.37 -13.82 10.91
CA PRO A 17 -10.36 -14.29 11.89
C PRO A 17 -10.47 -15.81 11.92
N ARG A 18 -10.14 -16.45 10.81
CA ARG A 18 -10.00 -17.91 10.67
C ARG A 18 -8.78 -18.19 9.80
N PRO A 19 -7.94 -19.18 10.15
CA PRO A 19 -6.84 -19.58 9.29
C PRO A 19 -7.31 -20.00 7.90
N ILE A 20 -6.50 -19.68 6.90
CA ILE A 20 -6.69 -20.21 5.54
C ILE A 20 -5.93 -21.52 5.44
N SER A 21 -6.67 -22.62 5.25
CA SER A 21 -6.09 -23.94 5.10
C SER A 21 -5.74 -24.18 3.64
N ASN A 22 -4.45 -24.18 3.31
CA ASN A 22 -3.91 -24.45 1.98
C ASN A 22 -3.06 -25.74 2.00
N LEU A 23 -3.58 -26.81 2.59
CA LEU A 23 -2.84 -28.05 2.82
C LEU A 23 -2.45 -28.76 1.51
N ILE A 24 -3.22 -28.57 0.45
CA ILE A 24 -2.97 -29.21 -0.87
C ILE A 24 -2.32 -28.24 -1.87
N GLY A 25 -2.00 -26.99 -1.46
CA GLY A 25 -1.27 -26.04 -2.32
C GLY A 25 -2.05 -25.49 -3.51
N THR A 26 -3.38 -25.55 -3.48
CA THR A 26 -4.23 -25.08 -4.61
C THR A 26 -4.72 -23.66 -4.48
N MET A 27 -4.58 -23.06 -3.30
CA MET A 27 -5.08 -21.70 -3.07
C MET A 27 -4.17 -20.65 -3.67
N ARG A 28 -4.80 -19.64 -4.27
CA ARG A 28 -4.13 -18.56 -4.99
C ARG A 28 -4.68 -17.22 -4.55
N ALA A 29 -3.84 -16.19 -4.61
CA ALA A 29 -4.21 -14.81 -4.31
C ALA A 29 -3.98 -13.90 -5.50
N ALA A 30 -4.84 -12.89 -5.67
CA ALA A 30 -4.66 -11.80 -6.61
C ALA A 30 -5.11 -10.48 -5.97
N ILE A 31 -4.49 -9.38 -6.40
CA ILE A 31 -4.98 -8.03 -6.07
C ILE A 31 -6.12 -7.67 -7.03
N VAL A 32 -7.25 -7.29 -6.47
CA VAL A 32 -8.43 -6.82 -7.21
C VAL A 32 -8.40 -5.31 -7.37
N GLU A 33 -8.00 -4.61 -6.32
CA GLU A 33 -8.00 -3.16 -6.29
C GLU A 33 -6.95 -2.64 -5.30
N VAL A 34 -6.33 -1.52 -5.66
CA VAL A 34 -5.48 -0.73 -4.77
C VAL A 34 -5.97 0.71 -4.78
N LEU A 35 -6.20 1.26 -3.60
CA LEU A 35 -6.40 2.69 -3.38
C LEU A 35 -5.16 3.25 -2.70
N LEU A 36 -4.54 4.23 -3.33
CA LEU A 36 -3.39 4.94 -2.78
C LEU A 36 -3.80 6.35 -2.40
N ASP A 37 -3.55 6.69 -1.17
CA ASP A 37 -3.57 8.05 -0.67
C ASP A 37 -2.11 8.53 -0.66
N CYS A 38 -1.75 9.34 -1.65
CA CYS A 38 -0.35 9.62 -2.01
C CYS A 38 0.03 11.08 -1.87
N ALA A 39 -0.80 11.88 -1.22
CA ALA A 39 -0.46 13.24 -0.85
C ALA A 39 -0.52 13.43 0.65
N VAL A 40 0.48 14.07 1.19
CA VAL A 40 0.51 14.52 2.58
C VAL A 40 0.55 16.04 2.62
N TYR A 41 0.10 16.61 3.71
CA TYR A 41 0.09 18.05 3.92
C TYR A 41 0.99 18.42 5.08
N GLU A 42 1.89 19.35 4.85
CA GLU A 42 2.75 19.93 5.86
C GLU A 42 2.19 21.28 6.31
N ASN A 43 2.11 21.47 7.61
CA ASN A 43 1.79 22.78 8.15
C ASN A 43 3.03 23.69 8.08
N ARG A 44 2.86 24.86 7.46
CA ARG A 44 3.91 25.88 7.35
C ARG A 44 3.92 26.87 8.50
N ASP A 45 2.91 26.85 9.38
CA ASP A 45 2.89 27.76 10.52
C ASP A 45 4.00 27.40 11.50
N SER A 46 5.00 28.29 11.60
CA SER A 46 6.16 28.13 12.46
C SER A 46 5.82 28.07 13.96
N LYS A 47 4.62 28.49 14.35
CA LYS A 47 4.15 28.46 15.74
C LYS A 47 3.86 27.02 16.21
N TYR A 48 3.48 26.13 15.31
CA TYR A 48 2.99 24.79 15.69
C TYR A 48 3.92 23.64 15.36
N SER A 49 4.92 23.81 14.56
CA SER A 49 6.05 22.91 14.35
C SER A 49 6.57 22.94 12.93
N ARG A 50 7.83 23.19 12.80
CA ARG A 50 8.55 22.94 11.56
C ARG A 50 8.53 21.44 11.29
N GLY A 51 7.96 21.04 10.18
CA GLY A 51 8.04 19.66 9.69
C GLY A 51 7.03 18.66 10.26
N LYS A 52 5.92 19.10 10.85
CA LYS A 52 4.85 18.19 11.19
C LYS A 52 4.07 17.82 9.93
N VAL A 53 4.35 16.64 9.41
CA VAL A 53 3.60 16.05 8.31
C VAL A 53 2.23 15.62 8.85
N LEU A 54 1.17 16.10 8.22
CA LEU A 54 -0.19 15.66 8.52
C LEU A 54 -0.51 14.46 7.64
N GLU A 55 -1.20 13.50 8.21
CA GLU A 55 -1.69 12.37 7.43
C GLU A 55 -2.52 12.86 6.25
N SER A 56 -2.40 12.12 5.15
CA SER A 56 -3.07 12.40 3.91
C SER A 56 -4.56 12.62 4.08
N GLY A 57 -5.07 13.65 3.49
CA GLY A 57 -6.48 13.93 3.51
C GLY A 57 -6.81 15.28 2.88
N ARG A 58 -7.86 15.30 2.09
CA ARG A 58 -8.37 16.55 1.51
C ARG A 58 -8.97 17.48 2.56
N HIS A 59 -9.24 16.94 3.73
CA HIS A 59 -9.89 17.64 4.82
C HIS A 59 -9.04 17.56 6.07
N MET A 60 -8.79 18.71 6.64
CA MET A 60 -8.17 18.81 7.94
C MET A 60 -9.08 18.14 8.99
N SER A 61 -8.52 17.26 9.81
CA SER A 61 -9.27 16.63 10.90
C SER A 61 -9.82 17.69 11.87
N LYS A 62 -10.88 17.34 12.57
CA LYS A 62 -11.47 18.21 13.61
C LYS A 62 -10.44 18.61 14.65
N GLU A 63 -9.59 17.68 15.06
CA GLU A 63 -8.52 17.91 16.04
C GLU A 63 -7.53 18.99 15.58
N LEU A 64 -7.13 18.96 14.31
CA LEU A 64 -6.21 19.94 13.76
C LEU A 64 -6.84 21.33 13.67
N LYS A 65 -8.13 21.41 13.32
CA LYS A 65 -8.88 22.66 13.32
C LYS A 65 -8.97 23.26 14.73
N GLU A 66 -9.22 22.43 15.74
CA GLU A 66 -9.27 22.83 17.14
C GLU A 66 -7.92 23.33 17.65
N ARG A 67 -6.80 22.86 17.07
CA ARG A 67 -5.45 23.34 17.34
C ARG A 67 -5.10 24.65 16.60
N GLY A 68 -6.03 25.21 15.82
CA GLY A 68 -5.85 26.48 15.12
C GLY A 68 -5.16 26.38 13.77
N PHE A 69 -5.07 25.18 13.16
CA PHE A 69 -4.57 25.05 11.80
C PHE A 69 -5.60 25.51 10.79
N THR A 70 -5.15 26.13 9.71
CA THR A 70 -5.96 26.59 8.59
C THR A 70 -5.50 25.93 7.29
N THR A 71 -6.40 25.77 6.32
CA THR A 71 -6.10 25.06 5.07
C THR A 71 -5.08 25.76 4.18
N PHE A 72 -4.96 27.08 4.25
CA PHE A 72 -4.00 27.84 3.43
C PHE A 72 -2.59 27.87 4.03
N GLU A 73 -2.40 27.42 5.27
CA GLU A 73 -1.10 27.21 5.90
C GLU A 73 -0.51 25.84 5.53
N MET A 74 -1.29 25.00 4.83
CA MET A 74 -0.91 23.65 4.47
C MET A 74 -0.21 23.61 3.12
N LYS A 75 0.93 22.95 3.07
CA LYS A 75 1.63 22.61 1.83
C LYS A 75 1.43 21.16 1.50
N ARG A 76 0.99 20.88 0.28
CA ARG A 76 0.94 19.52 -0.25
C ARG A 76 2.36 19.01 -0.52
N ILE A 77 2.64 17.81 -0.04
CA ILE A 77 3.85 17.05 -0.34
C ILE A 77 3.42 15.82 -1.15
N ASP A 78 4.10 15.60 -2.27
CA ASP A 78 3.89 14.42 -3.10
C ASP A 78 4.52 13.18 -2.45
N GLY A 79 3.68 12.25 -2.01
CA GLY A 79 4.12 10.98 -1.43
C GLY A 79 4.74 10.02 -2.44
N LEU A 80 4.58 10.27 -3.74
CA LEU A 80 5.17 9.49 -4.83
C LEU A 80 6.47 10.10 -5.38
N HIS A 81 7.01 11.14 -4.74
CA HIS A 81 8.23 11.78 -5.20
C HIS A 81 9.39 10.79 -5.35
N GLY A 82 9.97 10.73 -6.55
CA GLY A 82 11.07 9.80 -6.85
C GLY A 82 10.66 8.34 -7.05
N ILE A 83 9.37 8.04 -7.03
CA ILE A 83 8.84 6.69 -7.25
C ILE A 83 8.36 6.57 -8.71
N THR A 84 8.89 5.58 -9.42
CA THR A 84 8.48 5.25 -10.78
C THR A 84 7.61 3.99 -10.85
N ASP A 85 7.82 3.07 -9.94
CA ASP A 85 7.06 1.83 -9.83
C ASP A 85 6.74 1.53 -8.37
N LEU A 86 5.52 1.06 -8.12
CA LEU A 86 5.08 0.53 -6.84
C LEU A 86 4.80 -0.95 -6.98
N LYS A 87 5.48 -1.74 -6.16
CA LYS A 87 5.27 -3.18 -6.04
C LYS A 87 4.53 -3.49 -4.76
N PHE A 88 3.59 -4.39 -4.86
CA PHE A 88 2.83 -4.93 -3.74
C PHE A 88 3.25 -6.37 -3.51
N ASP A 89 3.98 -6.59 -2.43
CA ASP A 89 4.51 -7.90 -2.05
C ASP A 89 3.62 -8.56 -1.01
N LEU A 90 3.27 -9.81 -1.22
CA LEU A 90 2.58 -10.65 -0.22
C LEU A 90 3.56 -11.72 0.29
N LYS A 91 3.91 -11.66 1.57
CA LYS A 91 4.89 -12.55 2.20
C LYS A 91 4.49 -14.04 2.13
N GLU A 92 3.20 -14.30 2.10
CA GLU A 92 2.61 -15.65 2.11
C GLU A 92 2.51 -16.27 0.72
N LEU A 93 3.07 -15.66 -0.33
CA LEU A 93 3.19 -16.30 -1.64
C LEU A 93 4.21 -17.42 -1.63
N HIS A 94 3.95 -18.43 -2.45
CA HIS A 94 4.90 -19.51 -2.70
C HIS A 94 6.09 -18.98 -3.52
N SER A 95 7.24 -18.84 -2.88
CA SER A 95 8.39 -18.15 -3.46
C SER A 95 9.08 -18.91 -4.62
N GLU A 96 8.89 -20.21 -4.70
CA GLU A 96 9.53 -21.05 -5.73
C GLU A 96 8.89 -20.89 -7.11
N ASP A 97 7.64 -20.39 -7.16
CA ASP A 97 6.90 -20.20 -8.42
C ASP A 97 7.23 -18.85 -9.10
N ASN A 98 7.89 -17.94 -8.38
CA ASN A 98 8.25 -16.61 -8.85
C ASN A 98 9.72 -16.34 -8.64
N ILE A 99 10.49 -16.53 -9.68
CA ILE A 99 11.93 -16.22 -9.66
C ILE A 99 12.17 -15.07 -10.62
N VAL A 100 12.68 -13.95 -10.09
CA VAL A 100 13.14 -12.79 -10.87
C VAL A 100 14.63 -12.64 -10.62
N ASP A 101 15.42 -12.62 -11.69
CA ASP A 101 16.89 -12.55 -11.63
C ASP A 101 17.52 -13.59 -10.68
N GLY A 102 16.97 -14.81 -10.68
CA GLY A 102 17.45 -15.92 -9.84
C GLY A 102 17.12 -15.79 -8.36
N ARG A 103 16.26 -14.86 -7.97
CA ARG A 103 15.82 -14.66 -6.57
C ARG A 103 14.32 -14.87 -6.43
N PRO A 104 13.86 -15.44 -5.31
CA PRO A 104 12.44 -15.54 -5.00
C PRO A 104 11.81 -14.15 -4.97
N ASP A 105 10.67 -14.00 -5.66
CA ASP A 105 9.91 -12.76 -5.71
C ASP A 105 8.51 -12.97 -5.11
N ASN A 106 8.17 -12.16 -4.13
CA ASN A 106 6.85 -12.15 -3.48
C ASN A 106 5.92 -11.08 -4.08
N GLU A 107 6.27 -10.54 -5.24
CA GLU A 107 5.44 -9.57 -5.93
C GLU A 107 4.09 -10.17 -6.31
N LEU A 108 3.03 -9.54 -5.87
CA LEU A 108 1.67 -9.85 -6.28
C LEU A 108 1.19 -8.94 -7.41
N MET A 109 1.62 -7.69 -7.40
CA MET A 109 1.30 -6.71 -8.44
C MET A 109 2.36 -5.60 -8.48
N THR A 110 2.67 -5.10 -9.68
CA THR A 110 3.46 -3.88 -9.89
C THR A 110 2.64 -2.88 -10.70
N ASN A 111 2.64 -1.62 -10.28
CA ASN A 111 2.03 -0.51 -10.98
C ASN A 111 3.09 0.54 -11.33
N HIS A 112 3.07 0.97 -12.58
CA HIS A 112 3.87 2.11 -13.01
C HIS A 112 3.23 3.42 -12.53
N VAL A 113 4.05 4.30 -11.96
CA VAL A 113 3.66 5.65 -11.53
C VAL A 113 3.92 6.61 -12.67
N SER A 114 2.86 7.09 -13.32
CA SER A 114 2.96 8.08 -14.40
C SER A 114 3.17 9.49 -13.85
N ASP A 115 3.68 10.40 -14.70
CA ASP A 115 3.85 11.81 -14.32
C ASP A 115 2.56 12.49 -13.86
N SER A 116 1.42 12.08 -14.41
CA SER A 116 0.10 12.57 -13.98
C SER A 116 -0.28 12.15 -12.58
N SER A 117 0.25 11.02 -12.08
CA SER A 117 -0.01 10.50 -10.74
C SER A 117 0.49 11.44 -9.64
N HIS A 118 1.57 12.19 -9.89
CA HIS A 118 2.14 13.15 -8.95
C HIS A 118 1.24 14.36 -8.65
N LYS A 119 0.17 14.55 -9.45
CA LYS A 119 -0.80 15.65 -9.30
C LYS A 119 -2.09 15.23 -8.61
N ILE A 120 -2.24 13.93 -8.31
CA ILE A 120 -3.47 13.35 -7.80
C ILE A 120 -3.24 12.93 -6.34
N ASP A 121 -4.18 13.26 -5.45
CA ASP A 121 -4.09 12.92 -4.03
C ASP A 121 -4.45 11.45 -3.75
N VAL A 122 -5.45 10.93 -4.48
CA VAL A 122 -5.90 9.55 -4.35
C VAL A 122 -5.90 8.89 -5.71
N ILE A 123 -5.21 7.76 -5.80
CA ILE A 123 -5.10 6.97 -7.03
C ILE A 123 -5.73 5.61 -6.81
N ARG A 124 -6.51 5.16 -7.79
CA ARG A 124 -7.12 3.85 -7.81
C ARG A 124 -6.51 3.02 -8.94
N PHE A 125 -6.02 1.84 -8.58
CA PHE A 125 -5.56 0.86 -9.55
C PHE A 125 -6.49 -0.35 -9.53
N GLU A 126 -7.02 -0.67 -10.70
CA GLU A 126 -7.76 -1.90 -10.96
C GLU A 126 -7.05 -2.65 -12.09
N PRO A 127 -6.53 -3.85 -11.84
CA PRO A 127 -5.90 -4.62 -12.90
C PRO A 127 -6.95 -5.07 -13.93
N LYS A 128 -6.67 -4.89 -15.20
CA LYS A 128 -7.56 -5.33 -16.29
C LYS A 128 -7.80 -6.85 -16.27
N ARG A 129 -6.84 -7.61 -15.74
CA ARG A 129 -6.92 -9.06 -15.55
C ARG A 129 -6.30 -9.41 -14.21
N LEU A 130 -7.01 -10.20 -13.43
CA LEU A 130 -6.50 -10.71 -12.16
C LEU A 130 -5.37 -11.70 -12.45
N ARG A 131 -4.23 -11.48 -11.81
CA ARG A 131 -3.07 -12.38 -11.87
C ARG A 131 -2.99 -13.11 -10.54
N TYR A 132 -3.39 -14.37 -10.57
CA TYR A 132 -3.33 -15.23 -9.39
C TYR A 132 -1.94 -15.82 -9.22
N LYS A 133 -1.44 -15.79 -8.00
CA LYS A 133 -0.19 -16.43 -7.60
C LYS A 133 -0.45 -17.38 -6.44
N ASN A 134 0.24 -18.52 -6.43
CA ASN A 134 0.05 -19.55 -5.42
C ASN A 134 0.46 -19.09 -4.03
N LEU A 135 -0.35 -19.42 -3.05
CA LEU A 135 -0.04 -19.23 -1.64
C LEU A 135 0.81 -20.39 -1.12
N LYS A 136 1.60 -20.13 -0.09
CA LYS A 136 2.36 -21.16 0.63
C LYS A 136 1.46 -22.29 1.10
N VAL A 137 1.98 -23.50 1.02
CA VAL A 137 1.30 -24.69 1.57
C VAL A 137 1.30 -24.60 3.09
N GLY A 138 0.18 -24.95 3.69
CA GLY A 138 0.00 -24.97 5.15
C GLY A 138 -1.19 -24.15 5.62
N GLU A 139 -1.25 -23.87 6.91
CA GLU A 139 -2.23 -22.98 7.51
C GLU A 139 -1.67 -21.57 7.58
N LEU A 140 -2.43 -20.61 7.07
CA LEU A 140 -2.07 -19.20 7.07
C LEU A 140 -2.95 -18.45 8.08
N ASP A 141 -2.35 -18.06 9.19
CA ASP A 141 -3.01 -17.33 10.28
C ASP A 141 -3.04 -15.82 10.03
N SER A 142 -2.15 -15.33 9.19
CA SER A 142 -1.97 -13.92 8.89
C SER A 142 -1.58 -13.70 7.45
N LEU A 143 -1.84 -12.48 6.95
CA LEU A 143 -1.36 -12.00 5.67
C LEU A 143 -0.54 -10.74 5.88
N THR A 144 0.64 -10.69 5.28
CA THR A 144 1.57 -9.57 5.39
C THR A 144 1.82 -8.95 4.02
N LEU A 145 1.30 -7.76 3.82
CA LEU A 145 1.49 -6.99 2.59
C LEU A 145 2.52 -5.89 2.80
N ARG A 146 3.40 -5.70 1.82
CA ARG A 146 4.39 -4.62 1.78
C ARG A 146 4.25 -3.82 0.51
N VAL A 147 4.53 -2.53 0.59
CA VAL A 147 4.61 -1.62 -0.55
C VAL A 147 6.07 -1.21 -0.72
N VAL A 148 6.64 -1.51 -1.86
CA VAL A 148 8.04 -1.22 -2.17
C VAL A 148 8.16 -0.44 -3.47
N ASP A 149 9.23 0.35 -3.59
CA ASP A 149 9.55 1.13 -4.79
C ASP A 149 10.32 0.31 -5.83
N GLN A 150 10.72 0.94 -6.94
CA GLN A 150 11.50 0.35 -8.02
C GLN A 150 12.88 -0.19 -7.58
N ASN A 151 13.39 0.28 -6.45
CA ASN A 151 14.69 -0.13 -5.88
C ASN A 151 14.52 -1.19 -4.78
N ASN A 152 13.31 -1.73 -4.60
CA ASN A 152 12.92 -2.65 -3.53
C ASN A 152 13.01 -2.04 -2.10
N ASN A 153 13.00 -0.72 -1.97
CA ASN A 153 12.90 -0.07 -0.69
C ASN A 153 11.44 -0.01 -0.23
N ILE A 154 11.21 -0.24 1.05
CA ILE A 154 9.87 -0.10 1.63
C ILE A 154 9.49 1.38 1.62
N VAL A 155 8.31 1.69 1.05
CA VAL A 155 7.76 3.04 1.02
C VAL A 155 7.09 3.33 2.36
N LYS A 156 7.78 4.04 3.25
CA LYS A 156 7.34 4.26 4.64
C LYS A 156 6.62 5.59 4.87
N GLU A 157 6.84 6.58 4.01
CA GLU A 157 6.36 7.94 4.24
C GLU A 157 5.55 8.46 3.06
N GLY A 158 4.55 9.26 3.36
CA GLY A 158 3.76 10.00 2.37
C GLY A 158 2.82 9.15 1.52
N LEU A 159 2.69 7.87 1.81
CA LEU A 159 1.84 6.96 1.08
C LEU A 159 1.10 6.03 2.03
N THR A 160 -0.22 6.00 1.90
CA THR A 160 -1.08 5.04 2.59
C THR A 160 -1.86 4.24 1.57
N ALA A 161 -1.80 2.92 1.65
CA ALA A 161 -2.50 2.05 0.72
C ALA A 161 -3.66 1.30 1.39
N THR A 162 -4.70 1.08 0.61
CA THR A 162 -5.75 0.11 0.89
C THR A 162 -5.77 -0.89 -0.24
N VAL A 163 -5.67 -2.16 0.08
CA VAL A 163 -5.59 -3.24 -0.91
C VAL A 163 -6.72 -4.22 -0.70
N ILE A 164 -7.40 -4.59 -1.78
CA ILE A 164 -8.40 -5.65 -1.80
C ILE A 164 -7.79 -6.86 -2.49
N LEU A 165 -7.70 -7.95 -1.75
CA LEU A 165 -7.24 -9.25 -2.23
C LEU A 165 -8.44 -10.15 -2.52
N HIS A 166 -8.33 -10.96 -3.57
CA HIS A 166 -9.18 -12.13 -3.79
C HIS A 166 -8.34 -13.39 -3.60
N ILE A 167 -8.87 -14.32 -2.81
CA ILE A 167 -8.29 -15.65 -2.58
C ILE A 167 -9.29 -16.69 -3.03
N GLU A 168 -8.84 -17.60 -3.87
CA GLU A 168 -9.59 -18.73 -4.38
C GLU A 168 -8.85 -20.06 -4.19
#